data_ff90763603a83150681881651f688df7
#
_entry.id   ff90763603a83150681881651f688df7
#
_cell.length_a   1.000
_cell.length_b   1.000
_cell.length_c   1.000
_cell.angle_alpha   90.00
_cell.angle_beta   90.00
_cell.angle_gamma   90.00
#
_symmetry.space_group_name_H-M   'P 1'
#
loop_
_entity.id
_entity.type
_entity.pdbx_description
1 polymer ?
#
loop_
_entity_poly.entity_id
_entity_poly.type
_entity_poly.pdbx_seq_one_letter_code
_entity_poly.pdbx_strand_id
1 'polypeptide(L)'
;MVKRLEIKINEESKVVEAQFPYNTEFDNYNIEIKKPKVVNHYILFDYTISTKDNSPIEKEDFYITGSPSFPDMAYFISSQNVLTKVENNKMRIVDAGIIVARKDYDKYIKNLEFLVSAREKGSSKDPFKEKRVDTTIKMEGVVYPDKENYKELKKTFKLDDINFEVLSIGDFDFGTFIPIFVGNISNEKSKEIENKYALRVEGENINAMYDLEKWVGFYEQVIKRYSNIDPSYNANSQYDQFYMGKIFYNPKEVNKENVKIYLINKETNEEVRIN
;
A
#
# COMPACT_ATOMS: atom_id res chain seq x y z
N MET A 1 -30.01 20.58 -42.30
CA MET A 1 -28.55 20.70 -42.28
C MET A 1 -28.13 21.26 -40.92
N VAL A 2 -27.82 20.41 -39.96
CA VAL A 2 -27.49 20.82 -38.56
C VAL A 2 -25.98 20.98 -38.52
N LYS A 3 -25.49 22.21 -38.36
CA LYS A 3 -24.07 22.48 -38.14
C LYS A 3 -23.71 21.96 -36.73
N ARG A 4 -22.92 20.91 -36.69
CA ARG A 4 -22.22 20.52 -35.47
C ARG A 4 -21.23 21.62 -35.10
N LEU A 5 -21.45 22.26 -33.98
CA LEU A 5 -20.41 23.07 -33.31
C LEU A 5 -19.33 22.09 -32.81
N GLU A 6 -18.20 22.04 -33.47
CA GLU A 6 -16.98 21.49 -32.87
C GLU A 6 -16.46 22.51 -31.88
N ILE A 7 -16.75 22.28 -30.61
CA ILE A 7 -16.06 22.97 -29.53
C ILE A 7 -14.67 22.33 -29.47
N LYS A 8 -13.69 23.00 -30.05
CA LYS A 8 -12.27 22.72 -29.76
C LYS A 8 -12.02 23.13 -28.33
N ILE A 9 -12.07 22.18 -27.42
CA ILE A 9 -11.51 22.33 -26.08
C ILE A 9 -9.99 22.14 -26.25
N ASN A 10 -9.33 23.23 -26.66
CA ASN A 10 -7.89 23.37 -26.60
C ASN A 10 -7.56 24.14 -25.31
N GLU A 11 -7.73 23.49 -24.20
CA GLU A 11 -7.00 23.81 -23.00
C GLU A 11 -6.43 22.48 -22.50
N GLU A 12 -5.17 22.24 -22.79
CA GLU A 12 -4.34 21.40 -21.94
C GLU A 12 -4.45 22.03 -20.55
N SER A 13 -5.39 21.53 -19.75
CA SER A 13 -5.48 21.92 -18.37
C SER A 13 -4.12 21.61 -17.76
N LYS A 14 -3.41 22.65 -17.38
CA LYS A 14 -2.06 22.56 -16.84
C LYS A 14 -2.12 21.64 -15.64
N VAL A 15 -1.62 20.41 -15.80
CA VAL A 15 -1.59 19.40 -14.74
C VAL A 15 -0.67 19.95 -13.66
N VAL A 16 -1.23 20.28 -12.50
CA VAL A 16 -0.49 20.81 -11.36
C VAL A 16 -0.05 19.66 -10.48
N GLU A 17 1.25 19.59 -10.20
CA GLU A 17 1.77 18.62 -9.23
C GLU A 17 1.34 19.01 -7.81
N ALA A 18 0.85 18.02 -7.05
CA ALA A 18 0.46 18.23 -5.65
C ALA A 18 1.69 18.55 -4.79
N GLN A 19 1.52 19.49 -3.87
CA GLN A 19 2.61 19.98 -3.00
C GLN A 19 2.72 19.13 -1.74
N PHE A 20 3.94 18.69 -1.41
CA PHE A 20 4.26 17.91 -0.23
C PHE A 20 5.50 18.44 0.51
N PRO A 21 5.63 18.24 1.84
CA PRO A 21 4.61 17.64 2.70
C PRO A 21 3.35 18.52 2.79
N TYR A 22 2.20 17.91 2.83
CA TYR A 22 0.94 18.61 3.06
C TYR A 22 0.65 18.65 4.55
N ASN A 23 0.55 19.87 5.10
CA ASN A 23 0.30 20.10 6.51
C ASN A 23 -1.11 20.65 6.68
N THR A 24 -1.85 20.06 7.60
CA THR A 24 -3.21 20.49 7.95
C THR A 24 -3.47 20.23 9.42
N GLU A 25 -4.60 20.75 9.88
CA GLU A 25 -5.06 20.56 11.25
C GLU A 25 -6.43 19.93 11.25
N PHE A 26 -6.68 19.08 12.23
CA PHE A 26 -7.97 18.50 12.46
C PHE A 26 -8.19 18.29 13.97
N ASP A 27 -9.22 18.92 14.54
CA ASP A 27 -9.49 18.92 15.97
C ASP A 27 -8.24 19.32 16.80
N ASN A 28 -7.83 18.54 17.77
CA ASN A 28 -6.63 18.75 18.58
C ASN A 28 -5.34 18.21 17.92
N TYR A 29 -5.35 17.89 16.64
CA TYR A 29 -4.22 17.27 15.96
C TYR A 29 -3.65 18.14 14.84
N ASN A 30 -2.32 18.09 14.69
CA ASN A 30 -1.60 18.47 13.48
C ASN A 30 -1.35 17.23 12.65
N ILE A 31 -1.56 17.31 11.36
CA ILE A 31 -1.40 16.20 10.41
C ILE A 31 -0.40 16.62 9.34
N GLU A 32 0.66 15.86 9.19
CA GLU A 32 1.58 15.96 8.08
C GLU A 32 1.41 14.75 7.17
N ILE A 33 1.11 14.97 5.90
CA ILE A 33 1.02 13.94 4.87
C ILE A 33 2.24 14.08 3.98
N LYS A 34 3.10 13.07 3.97
CA LYS A 34 4.28 13.04 3.11
C LYS A 34 3.89 12.69 1.67
N LYS A 35 4.77 13.00 0.72
CA LYS A 35 4.56 12.60 -0.68
C LYS A 35 4.33 11.09 -0.76
N PRO A 36 3.17 10.64 -1.27
CA PRO A 36 2.90 9.21 -1.43
C PRO A 36 3.94 8.55 -2.32
N LYS A 37 4.36 7.35 -1.96
CA LYS A 37 5.24 6.52 -2.78
C LYS A 37 4.39 5.67 -3.70
N VAL A 38 4.35 6.02 -4.97
CA VAL A 38 3.54 5.35 -5.98
C VAL A 38 4.42 4.44 -6.81
N VAL A 39 4.14 3.16 -6.80
CA VAL A 39 4.77 2.16 -7.65
C VAL A 39 3.70 1.41 -8.45
N ASN A 40 4.09 0.63 -9.45
CA ASN A 40 3.13 0.04 -10.39
C ASN A 40 2.01 -0.79 -9.73
N HIS A 41 2.28 -1.39 -8.56
CA HIS A 41 1.38 -2.36 -7.92
C HIS A 41 0.86 -1.91 -6.58
N TYR A 42 1.43 -0.86 -5.98
CA TYR A 42 0.99 -0.35 -4.70
C TYR A 42 1.29 1.14 -4.52
N ILE A 43 0.61 1.73 -3.57
CA ILE A 43 0.84 3.10 -3.10
C ILE A 43 1.06 3.06 -1.59
N LEU A 44 2.07 3.77 -1.13
CA LEU A 44 2.31 3.97 0.30
C LEU A 44 1.93 5.40 0.69
N PHE A 45 1.12 5.51 1.71
CA PHE A 45 0.81 6.77 2.38
C PHE A 45 1.53 6.82 3.72
N ASP A 46 2.26 7.89 3.98
CA ASP A 46 3.02 8.11 5.21
C ASP A 46 2.51 9.38 5.89
N TYR A 47 1.94 9.20 7.06
CA TYR A 47 1.34 10.27 7.85
C TYR A 47 2.08 10.44 9.17
N THR A 48 2.27 11.68 9.58
CA THR A 48 2.69 12.01 10.93
C THR A 48 1.60 12.85 11.60
N ILE A 49 1.11 12.37 12.73
CA ILE A 49 0.08 13.03 13.53
C ILE A 49 0.71 13.43 14.86
N SER A 50 0.42 14.63 15.33
CA SER A 50 0.83 15.10 16.66
C SER A 50 -0.30 15.87 17.33
N THR A 51 -0.36 15.80 18.66
CA THR A 51 -1.31 16.59 19.44
C THR A 51 -0.83 18.04 19.55
N LYS A 52 -1.76 19.00 19.45
CA LYS A 52 -1.44 20.45 19.54
C LYS A 52 -1.02 20.87 20.95
N ASP A 53 -1.54 20.22 21.95
CA ASP A 53 -1.28 20.48 23.37
C ASP A 53 -0.13 19.66 23.96
N ASN A 54 0.58 18.88 23.11
CA ASN A 54 1.62 17.93 23.51
C ASN A 54 1.14 16.80 24.45
N SER A 55 -0.15 16.56 24.54
CA SER A 55 -0.70 15.40 25.28
C SER A 55 -0.27 14.10 24.59
N PRO A 56 -0.13 12.98 25.32
CA PRO A 56 0.16 11.69 24.74
C PRO A 56 -0.93 11.28 23.74
N ILE A 57 -0.51 10.66 22.64
CA ILE A 57 -1.41 10.07 21.64
C ILE A 57 -1.42 8.55 21.77
N GLU A 58 -2.58 7.94 21.65
CA GLU A 58 -2.76 6.49 21.65
C GLU A 58 -3.07 6.02 20.23
N LYS A 59 -2.75 4.76 19.93
CA LYS A 59 -2.96 4.19 18.58
C LYS A 59 -4.41 4.29 18.11
N GLU A 60 -5.34 4.16 19.06
CA GLU A 60 -6.77 4.16 18.81
C GLU A 60 -7.37 5.57 18.72
N ASP A 61 -6.60 6.61 19.03
CA ASP A 61 -7.10 7.98 19.01
C ASP A 61 -7.39 8.48 17.62
N PHE A 62 -6.68 7.96 16.62
CA PHE A 62 -6.68 8.51 15.29
C PHE A 62 -6.70 7.42 14.22
N TYR A 63 -7.46 7.66 13.17
CA TYR A 63 -7.50 6.85 11.97
C TYR A 63 -7.41 7.75 10.74
N ILE A 64 -6.59 7.38 9.78
CA ILE A 64 -6.49 8.06 8.49
C ILE A 64 -6.33 7.02 7.39
N THR A 65 -7.00 7.23 6.28
CA THR A 65 -6.85 6.40 5.08
C THR A 65 -6.87 7.24 3.83
N GLY A 66 -5.96 6.97 2.90
CA GLY A 66 -5.91 7.65 1.61
C GLY A 66 -6.76 6.92 0.57
N SER A 67 -7.44 7.69 -0.26
CA SER A 67 -8.19 7.22 -1.43
C SER A 67 -7.76 8.00 -2.66
N PRO A 68 -6.94 7.41 -3.55
CA PRO A 68 -6.49 8.09 -4.77
C PRO A 68 -7.52 7.97 -5.88
N SER A 69 -7.52 8.96 -6.76
CA SER A 69 -8.24 8.94 -8.03
C SER A 69 -7.27 8.80 -9.20
N PHE A 70 -7.57 7.94 -10.15
CA PHE A 70 -6.73 7.66 -11.30
C PHE A 70 -7.34 8.20 -12.59
N PRO A 71 -6.54 8.69 -13.54
CA PRO A 71 -7.05 9.24 -14.80
C PRO A 71 -7.61 8.17 -15.73
N ASP A 72 -7.11 6.95 -15.65
CA ASP A 72 -7.50 5.80 -16.48
C ASP A 72 -7.79 4.58 -15.58
N MET A 73 -8.13 3.47 -16.22
CA MET A 73 -8.63 2.22 -15.64
C MET A 73 -7.69 1.49 -14.67
N ALA A 74 -6.96 2.22 -13.85
CA ALA A 74 -6.32 1.68 -12.67
C ALA A 74 -7.30 1.76 -11.49
N TYR A 75 -7.29 0.74 -10.66
CA TYR A 75 -8.17 0.61 -9.52
C TYR A 75 -7.36 0.55 -8.24
N PHE A 76 -7.85 1.25 -7.24
CA PHE A 76 -7.27 1.21 -5.91
C PHE A 76 -8.09 0.25 -5.04
N ILE A 77 -7.40 -0.67 -4.40
CA ILE A 77 -7.97 -1.48 -3.34
C ILE A 77 -7.58 -0.82 -2.02
N SER A 78 -8.50 -0.76 -1.09
CA SER A 78 -8.33 -0.08 0.20
C SER A 78 -6.97 -0.38 0.84
N SER A 79 -6.41 0.65 1.46
CA SER A 79 -5.13 0.53 2.15
C SER A 79 -5.23 -0.36 3.39
N GLN A 80 -4.14 -1.04 3.69
CA GLN A 80 -3.91 -1.70 4.97
C GLN A 80 -2.81 -0.97 5.73
N ASN A 81 -2.95 -0.93 7.05
CA ASN A 81 -1.91 -0.40 7.91
C ASN A 81 -0.67 -1.30 7.86
N VAL A 82 0.45 -0.68 7.57
CA VAL A 82 1.74 -1.35 7.46
C VAL A 82 2.57 -1.10 8.70
N LEU A 83 2.55 0.13 9.18
CA LEU A 83 3.31 0.56 10.33
C LEU A 83 2.49 1.56 11.14
N THR A 84 2.40 1.35 12.45
CA THR A 84 1.99 2.38 13.40
C THR A 84 3.05 2.46 14.49
N LYS A 85 3.70 3.62 14.60
CA LYS A 85 4.68 3.90 15.64
C LYS A 85 4.21 5.10 16.45
N VAL A 86 4.06 4.89 17.76
CA VAL A 86 3.67 5.95 18.71
C VAL A 86 4.87 6.34 19.54
N GLU A 87 5.15 7.62 19.61
CA GLU A 87 6.21 8.23 20.41
C GLU A 87 5.65 9.44 21.14
N ASN A 88 5.25 9.24 22.41
CA ASN A 88 4.66 10.28 23.24
C ASN A 88 3.49 11.00 22.53
N ASN A 89 3.66 12.25 22.14
CA ASN A 89 2.66 13.10 21.47
C ASN A 89 2.64 13.00 19.95
N LYS A 90 3.38 12.03 19.38
CA LYS A 90 3.47 11.81 17.93
C LYS A 90 3.15 10.37 17.55
N MET A 91 2.45 10.22 16.45
CA MET A 91 2.18 8.93 15.84
C MET A 91 2.51 8.97 14.35
N ARG A 92 3.34 8.05 13.89
CA ARG A 92 3.55 7.80 12.47
C ARG A 92 2.73 6.62 12.03
N ILE A 93 1.98 6.79 10.96
CA ILE A 93 1.19 5.74 10.32
C ILE A 93 1.67 5.61 8.88
N VAL A 94 1.92 4.38 8.45
CA VAL A 94 2.15 4.06 7.05
C VAL A 94 1.10 3.06 6.61
N ASP A 95 0.34 3.42 5.58
CA ASP A 95 -0.64 2.56 4.95
C ASP A 95 -0.18 2.20 3.54
N ALA A 96 -0.43 0.98 3.12
CA ALA A 96 -0.20 0.55 1.76
C ALA A 96 -1.52 0.10 1.12
N GLY A 97 -1.78 0.56 -0.08
CA GLY A 97 -2.90 0.14 -0.90
C GLY A 97 -2.43 -0.49 -2.20
N ILE A 98 -3.18 -1.45 -2.72
CA ILE A 98 -2.86 -2.11 -3.98
C ILE A 98 -3.44 -1.32 -5.14
N ILE A 99 -2.64 -1.12 -6.17
CA ILE A 99 -3.05 -0.58 -7.45
C ILE A 99 -3.20 -1.76 -8.42
N VAL A 100 -4.40 -1.97 -8.92
CA VAL A 100 -4.68 -2.92 -9.98
C VAL A 100 -4.78 -2.16 -11.29
N ALA A 101 -3.86 -2.40 -12.20
CA ALA A 101 -3.84 -1.78 -13.52
C ALA A 101 -3.88 -2.84 -14.61
N ARG A 102 -4.53 -2.53 -15.75
CA ARG A 102 -4.57 -3.43 -16.92
C ARG A 102 -3.21 -3.63 -17.58
N LYS A 103 -2.34 -2.64 -17.47
CA LYS A 103 -0.97 -2.61 -17.99
C LYS A 103 -0.09 -1.94 -16.97
N ASP A 104 1.21 -2.00 -17.17
CA ASP A 104 2.17 -1.26 -16.39
C ASP A 104 1.71 0.19 -16.26
N TYR A 105 1.39 0.59 -15.03
CA TYR A 105 0.87 1.90 -14.74
C TYR A 105 2.03 2.87 -14.54
N ASP A 106 2.25 3.73 -15.52
CA ASP A 106 3.35 4.70 -15.52
C ASP A 106 2.87 6.16 -15.50
N LYS A 107 1.54 6.36 -15.43
CA LYS A 107 0.95 7.69 -15.49
C LYS A 107 0.99 8.39 -14.13
N TYR A 108 -0.12 8.85 -13.62
CA TYR A 108 -0.18 9.60 -12.37
C TYR A 108 -1.48 9.34 -11.61
N ILE A 109 -1.44 9.60 -10.31
CA ILE A 109 -2.64 9.71 -9.49
C ILE A 109 -3.14 11.13 -9.62
N LYS A 110 -4.42 11.33 -9.91
CA LYS A 110 -4.98 12.67 -10.17
C LYS A 110 -5.52 13.16 -8.86
N ASN A 111 -6.01 13.03 -8.01
CA ASN A 111 -6.47 13.66 -6.78
C ASN A 111 -6.33 12.70 -5.59
N LEU A 112 -6.11 13.24 -4.44
CA LEU A 112 -6.02 12.48 -3.20
C LEU A 112 -7.13 12.92 -2.25
N GLU A 113 -7.81 11.94 -1.69
CA GLU A 113 -8.81 12.16 -0.64
C GLU A 113 -8.41 11.35 0.58
N PHE A 114 -8.41 11.96 1.75
CA PHE A 114 -8.06 11.32 3.00
C PHE A 114 -9.25 11.39 3.95
N LEU A 115 -9.78 10.23 4.31
CA LEU A 115 -10.74 10.12 5.40
C LEU A 115 -9.96 10.14 6.71
N VAL A 116 -10.33 11.06 7.58
CA VAL A 116 -9.65 11.30 8.86
C VAL A 116 -10.69 11.20 9.98
N SER A 117 -10.35 10.47 11.02
CA SER A 117 -11.23 10.24 12.17
C SER A 117 -10.44 10.36 13.48
N ALA A 118 -10.90 11.21 14.38
CA ALA A 118 -10.34 11.34 15.72
C ALA A 118 -11.31 10.87 16.78
N ARG A 119 -10.83 10.20 17.82
CA ARG A 119 -11.61 9.72 18.96
C ARG A 119 -11.96 10.88 19.89
N GLU A 120 -13.24 11.08 20.18
CA GLU A 120 -13.72 12.04 21.17
C GLU A 120 -13.62 11.42 22.57
N LYS A 121 -12.44 11.57 23.21
CA LYS A 121 -12.17 10.99 24.54
C LYS A 121 -13.18 11.47 25.58
N GLY A 122 -13.66 10.54 26.39
CA GLY A 122 -14.64 10.84 27.45
C GLY A 122 -16.08 10.93 26.99
N SER A 123 -16.38 10.74 25.69
CA SER A 123 -17.76 10.69 25.18
C SER A 123 -18.51 9.41 25.59
N SER A 124 -17.81 8.42 26.11
CA SER A 124 -18.34 7.17 26.65
C SER A 124 -17.49 6.69 27.85
N LYS A 125 -18.10 5.91 28.75
CA LYS A 125 -17.36 5.19 29.81
C LYS A 125 -16.56 4.00 29.25
N ASP A 126 -16.94 3.50 28.09
CA ASP A 126 -16.27 2.43 27.36
C ASP A 126 -15.46 3.07 26.23
N PRO A 127 -14.11 3.01 26.26
CA PRO A 127 -13.26 3.61 25.24
C PRO A 127 -13.54 3.11 23.81
N PHE A 128 -14.03 1.86 23.67
CA PHE A 128 -14.39 1.31 22.36
C PHE A 128 -15.73 1.84 21.80
N LYS A 129 -16.51 2.51 22.63
CA LYS A 129 -17.79 3.13 22.25
C LYS A 129 -17.73 4.65 22.21
N GLU A 130 -16.55 5.23 22.38
CA GLU A 130 -16.37 6.67 22.23
C GLU A 130 -16.70 7.10 20.80
N LYS A 131 -17.33 8.26 20.71
CA LYS A 131 -17.66 8.85 19.42
C LYS A 131 -16.41 9.19 18.64
N ARG A 132 -16.58 9.30 17.34
CA ARG A 132 -15.53 9.80 16.45
C ARG A 132 -15.99 11.07 15.77
N VAL A 133 -15.07 11.97 15.59
CA VAL A 133 -15.22 13.14 14.74
C VAL A 133 -14.51 12.82 13.43
N ASP A 134 -15.25 12.94 12.33
CA ASP A 134 -14.76 12.57 11.02
C ASP A 134 -14.63 13.80 10.11
N THR A 135 -13.62 13.81 9.27
CA THR A 135 -13.48 14.80 8.20
C THR A 135 -12.86 14.17 6.97
N THR A 136 -12.97 14.87 5.84
CA THR A 136 -12.33 14.49 4.60
C THR A 136 -11.40 15.61 4.16
N ILE A 137 -10.13 15.29 3.98
CA ILE A 137 -9.14 16.18 3.40
C ILE A 137 -9.05 15.87 1.91
N LYS A 138 -9.26 16.88 1.08
CA LYS A 138 -9.11 16.76 -0.37
C LYS A 138 -7.88 17.52 -0.81
N MET A 139 -7.00 16.84 -1.56
CA MET A 139 -5.82 17.43 -2.15
C MET A 139 -5.93 17.36 -3.67
N GLU A 140 -5.94 18.52 -4.29
CA GLU A 140 -5.94 18.63 -5.75
C GLU A 140 -4.52 18.54 -6.29
N GLY A 141 -4.39 18.01 -7.50
CA GLY A 141 -3.13 17.85 -8.19
C GLY A 141 -2.81 16.41 -8.53
N VAL A 142 -1.61 16.19 -9.02
CA VAL A 142 -1.16 14.87 -9.46
C VAL A 142 0.08 14.43 -8.69
N VAL A 143 0.18 13.10 -8.52
CA VAL A 143 1.37 12.44 -7.96
C VAL A 143 1.87 11.45 -8.99
N TYR A 144 3.12 11.62 -9.42
CA TYR A 144 3.76 10.71 -10.36
C TYR A 144 4.34 9.49 -9.67
N PRO A 145 4.39 8.34 -10.37
CA PRO A 145 5.03 7.15 -9.85
C PRO A 145 6.48 7.39 -9.44
N ASP A 146 6.84 6.82 -8.30
CA ASP A 146 8.21 6.86 -7.77
C ASP A 146 9.01 5.73 -8.41
N LYS A 147 10.07 6.09 -9.14
CA LYS A 147 10.97 5.16 -9.82
C LYS A 147 12.29 4.96 -9.09
N GLU A 148 12.55 5.76 -8.07
CA GLU A 148 13.85 5.74 -7.37
C GLU A 148 13.90 4.69 -6.25
N ASN A 149 12.76 4.45 -5.61
CA ASN A 149 12.67 3.58 -4.42
C ASN A 149 12.18 2.17 -4.72
N TYR A 150 12.07 1.77 -5.98
CA TYR A 150 11.70 0.40 -6.29
C TYR A 150 12.47 -0.18 -7.47
N LYS A 151 12.66 -1.48 -7.43
CA LYS A 151 13.24 -2.28 -8.50
C LYS A 151 12.19 -3.24 -9.01
N GLU A 152 11.87 -3.14 -10.29
CA GLU A 152 11.01 -4.11 -10.96
C GLU A 152 11.79 -5.43 -11.14
N LEU A 153 11.16 -6.56 -10.81
CA LEU A 153 11.77 -7.88 -10.92
C LEU A 153 11.08 -8.76 -11.95
N LYS A 154 9.76 -8.86 -11.90
CA LYS A 154 8.94 -9.76 -12.74
C LYS A 154 9.48 -11.20 -12.76
N LYS A 155 9.84 -11.71 -11.57
CA LYS A 155 10.39 -13.08 -11.42
C LYS A 155 9.26 -14.05 -11.10
N THR A 156 9.14 -15.10 -11.89
CA THR A 156 8.26 -16.24 -11.61
C THR A 156 9.12 -17.45 -11.23
N PHE A 157 8.73 -18.14 -10.17
CA PHE A 157 9.37 -19.36 -9.73
C PHE A 157 8.38 -20.31 -9.09
N LYS A 158 8.75 -21.59 -9.05
CA LYS A 158 7.95 -22.65 -8.42
C LYS A 158 8.68 -23.08 -7.15
N LEU A 159 7.95 -23.12 -6.07
CA LEU A 159 8.40 -23.67 -4.80
C LEU A 159 7.31 -24.65 -4.33
N ASP A 160 7.68 -25.89 -4.06
CA ASP A 160 6.77 -27.03 -4.06
C ASP A 160 5.96 -27.08 -5.39
N ASP A 161 4.64 -27.21 -5.32
CA ASP A 161 3.75 -27.16 -6.49
C ASP A 161 3.05 -25.79 -6.68
N ILE A 162 3.56 -24.75 -6.01
CA ILE A 162 2.99 -23.41 -6.03
C ILE A 162 3.83 -22.49 -6.92
N ASN A 163 3.14 -21.77 -7.82
CA ASN A 163 3.77 -20.74 -8.63
C ASN A 163 3.68 -19.40 -7.93
N PHE A 164 4.83 -18.82 -7.69
CA PHE A 164 4.97 -17.48 -7.11
C PHE A 164 5.46 -16.51 -8.18
N GLU A 165 4.94 -15.31 -8.16
CA GLU A 165 5.45 -14.20 -8.95
C GLU A 165 5.79 -13.02 -8.04
N VAL A 166 7.05 -12.59 -8.08
CA VAL A 166 7.53 -11.39 -7.40
C VAL A 166 7.65 -10.28 -8.42
N LEU A 167 6.82 -9.27 -8.28
CA LEU A 167 6.75 -8.17 -9.24
C LEU A 167 7.85 -7.15 -9.05
N SER A 168 8.11 -6.77 -7.81
CA SER A 168 9.06 -5.71 -7.48
C SER A 168 9.59 -5.83 -6.06
N ILE A 169 10.63 -5.07 -5.77
CA ILE A 169 11.12 -4.79 -4.42
C ILE A 169 11.10 -3.28 -4.24
N GLY A 170 10.42 -2.80 -3.22
CA GLY A 170 10.40 -1.40 -2.84
C GLY A 170 11.15 -1.18 -1.54
N ASP A 171 12.12 -0.26 -1.55
CA ASP A 171 12.95 0.08 -0.39
C ASP A 171 12.59 1.47 0.14
N PHE A 172 12.25 1.53 1.43
CA PHE A 172 11.84 2.75 2.12
C PHE A 172 12.64 2.93 3.41
N ASP A 173 12.51 4.10 4.02
CA ASP A 173 13.21 4.43 5.26
C ASP A 173 12.82 3.56 6.48
N PHE A 174 11.69 2.88 6.41
CA PHE A 174 11.17 2.01 7.47
C PHE A 174 11.24 0.52 7.12
N GLY A 175 11.67 0.14 5.90
CA GLY A 175 11.79 -1.26 5.51
C GLY A 175 11.60 -1.52 4.03
N THR A 176 11.61 -2.80 3.68
CA THR A 176 11.45 -3.28 2.31
C THR A 176 10.10 -3.95 2.12
N PHE A 177 9.44 -3.67 1.00
CA PHE A 177 8.17 -4.22 0.58
C PHE A 177 8.35 -5.10 -0.64
N ILE A 178 7.76 -6.29 -0.59
CA ILE A 178 7.84 -7.28 -1.67
C ILE A 178 6.45 -7.80 -1.98
N PRO A 179 5.77 -7.29 -3.02
CA PRO A 179 4.51 -7.84 -3.48
C PRO A 179 4.74 -9.21 -4.15
N ILE A 180 4.02 -10.21 -3.65
CA ILE A 180 4.10 -11.59 -4.10
C ILE A 180 2.71 -12.05 -4.54
N PHE A 181 2.59 -12.51 -5.77
CA PHE A 181 1.37 -13.10 -6.31
C PHE A 181 1.47 -14.60 -6.34
N VAL A 182 0.36 -15.24 -6.03
CA VAL A 182 0.19 -16.68 -6.09
C VAL A 182 -1.06 -16.98 -6.88
N GLY A 183 -0.89 -17.59 -8.06
CA GLY A 183 -2.02 -17.88 -8.95
C GLY A 183 -2.67 -19.23 -8.71
N ASN A 184 -3.97 -19.31 -9.01
CA ASN A 184 -4.75 -20.57 -9.06
C ASN A 184 -4.73 -21.39 -7.78
N ILE A 185 -4.87 -20.76 -6.62
CA ILE A 185 -4.98 -21.46 -5.34
C ILE A 185 -6.37 -21.30 -4.71
N SER A 186 -6.85 -22.36 -4.06
CA SER A 186 -8.08 -22.29 -3.28
C SER A 186 -7.92 -21.44 -2.02
N ASN A 187 -9.04 -20.98 -1.45
CA ASN A 187 -9.02 -20.25 -0.18
C ASN A 187 -8.40 -21.05 0.98
N GLU A 188 -8.51 -22.37 0.95
CA GLU A 188 -7.90 -23.26 1.94
C GLU A 188 -6.38 -23.26 1.80
N LYS A 189 -5.87 -23.46 0.57
CA LYS A 189 -4.44 -23.37 0.28
C LYS A 189 -3.86 -21.99 0.54
N SER A 190 -4.66 -20.95 0.40
CA SER A 190 -4.26 -19.58 0.71
C SER A 190 -3.85 -19.39 2.18
N LYS A 191 -4.55 -20.04 3.13
CA LYS A 191 -4.19 -20.02 4.56
C LYS A 191 -2.90 -20.81 4.83
N GLU A 192 -2.67 -21.87 4.06
CA GLU A 192 -1.43 -22.64 4.18
C GLU A 192 -0.22 -21.82 3.78
N ILE A 193 -0.35 -20.90 2.81
CA ILE A 193 0.77 -20.08 2.34
C ILE A 193 1.32 -19.21 3.47
N GLU A 194 0.50 -18.51 4.22
CA GLU A 194 0.96 -17.67 5.33
C GLU A 194 1.69 -18.48 6.42
N ASN A 195 1.22 -19.68 6.67
CA ASN A 195 1.82 -20.55 7.67
C ASN A 195 3.10 -21.25 7.18
N LYS A 196 3.16 -21.60 5.91
CA LYS A 196 4.20 -22.46 5.33
C LYS A 196 5.36 -21.67 4.75
N TYR A 197 5.13 -20.46 4.22
CA TYR A 197 6.16 -19.68 3.54
C TYR A 197 6.49 -18.40 4.29
N ALA A 198 7.75 -17.98 4.15
CA ALA A 198 8.26 -16.76 4.76
C ALA A 198 9.34 -16.13 3.87
N LEU A 199 9.71 -14.89 4.15
CA LEU A 199 10.92 -14.28 3.64
C LEU A 199 12.06 -14.50 4.62
N ARG A 200 13.14 -15.14 4.17
CA ARG A 200 14.39 -15.19 4.90
C ARG A 200 15.32 -14.10 4.36
N VAL A 201 15.83 -13.32 5.26
CA VAL A 201 16.74 -12.20 4.96
C VAL A 201 18.10 -12.48 5.57
N GLU A 202 19.14 -12.41 4.76
CA GLU A 202 20.51 -12.68 5.16
C GLU A 202 21.43 -11.54 4.73
N GLY A 203 22.22 -11.02 5.63
CA GLY A 203 23.21 -9.97 5.41
C GLY A 203 24.15 -9.84 6.59
N GLU A 204 25.11 -8.92 6.51
CA GLU A 204 26.18 -8.77 7.51
C GLU A 204 25.63 -8.56 8.92
N ASN A 205 24.59 -7.73 9.06
CA ASN A 205 23.97 -7.39 10.36
C ASN A 205 22.50 -7.80 10.43
N ILE A 206 22.05 -8.70 9.57
CA ILE A 206 20.68 -9.19 9.56
C ILE A 206 20.64 -10.68 9.18
N ASN A 207 19.97 -11.46 10.02
CA ASN A 207 19.59 -12.82 9.71
C ASN A 207 18.24 -13.06 10.39
N ALA A 208 17.16 -12.93 9.62
CA ALA A 208 15.82 -12.92 10.17
C ALA A 208 14.80 -13.55 9.20
N MET A 209 13.70 -14.02 9.78
CA MET A 209 12.54 -14.53 9.07
C MET A 209 11.37 -13.56 9.24
N TYR A 210 10.65 -13.31 8.16
CA TYR A 210 9.47 -12.45 8.12
C TYR A 210 8.32 -13.21 7.47
N ASP A 211 7.21 -13.32 8.15
CA ASP A 211 6.04 -13.99 7.63
C ASP A 211 5.44 -13.23 6.43
N LEU A 212 4.83 -13.97 5.53
CA LEU A 212 4.02 -13.39 4.47
C LEU A 212 2.67 -12.99 5.07
N GLU A 213 2.20 -11.79 4.75
CA GLU A 213 0.88 -11.31 5.16
C GLU A 213 -0.06 -11.31 3.95
N LYS A 214 -1.14 -12.07 4.06
CA LYS A 214 -2.17 -12.06 3.02
C LYS A 214 -2.82 -10.70 2.96
N TRP A 215 -2.84 -10.13 1.79
CA TRP A 215 -3.61 -8.93 1.54
C TRP A 215 -5.07 -9.31 1.31
N VAL A 216 -5.87 -9.07 2.36
CA VAL A 216 -7.20 -9.66 2.52
C VAL A 216 -8.12 -9.48 1.31
N GLY A 217 -8.68 -10.56 0.86
CA GLY A 217 -10.03 -10.90 0.35
C GLY A 217 -10.86 -9.96 -0.51
N PHE A 218 -10.37 -8.75 -0.78
CA PHE A 218 -11.05 -7.79 -1.66
C PHE A 218 -10.88 -8.14 -3.13
N TYR A 219 -9.87 -8.93 -3.44
CA TYR A 219 -9.49 -9.19 -4.82
C TYR A 219 -10.57 -9.94 -5.61
N GLU A 220 -11.17 -10.99 -5.05
CA GLU A 220 -12.27 -11.70 -5.72
C GLU A 220 -13.49 -10.82 -5.99
N GLN A 221 -13.84 -9.95 -5.04
CA GLN A 221 -14.99 -9.05 -5.20
C GLN A 221 -14.70 -7.95 -6.22
N VAL A 222 -13.47 -7.45 -6.23
CA VAL A 222 -13.01 -6.43 -7.17
C VAL A 222 -12.93 -7.02 -8.58
N ILE A 223 -12.32 -8.19 -8.77
CA ILE A 223 -12.25 -8.85 -10.08
C ILE A 223 -13.64 -9.18 -10.58
N LYS A 224 -14.53 -9.75 -9.76
CA LYS A 224 -15.91 -10.03 -10.13
C LYS A 224 -16.69 -8.79 -10.56
N ARG A 225 -16.46 -7.67 -9.88
CA ARG A 225 -17.11 -6.40 -10.18
C ARG A 225 -16.60 -5.79 -11.48
N TYR A 226 -15.31 -5.94 -11.77
CA TYR A 226 -14.68 -5.35 -12.95
C TYR A 226 -14.77 -6.24 -14.20
N SER A 227 -14.81 -7.56 -14.08
CA SER A 227 -15.11 -8.44 -15.20
C SER A 227 -16.51 -8.20 -15.79
N ASN A 228 -17.45 -7.69 -14.98
CA ASN A 228 -18.77 -7.26 -15.45
C ASN A 228 -18.74 -5.91 -16.17
N ILE A 229 -17.74 -5.05 -15.88
CA ILE A 229 -17.60 -3.73 -16.51
C ILE A 229 -16.74 -3.85 -17.78
N ASP A 230 -15.80 -4.78 -17.79
CA ASP A 230 -14.89 -5.02 -18.89
C ASP A 230 -14.64 -6.51 -19.11
N PRO A 231 -15.31 -7.09 -20.12
CA PRO A 231 -15.16 -8.51 -20.45
C PRO A 231 -13.75 -8.93 -20.85
N SER A 232 -12.86 -7.98 -21.23
CA SER A 232 -11.45 -8.27 -21.51
C SER A 232 -10.63 -8.48 -20.24
N TYR A 233 -11.20 -8.11 -19.08
CA TYR A 233 -10.64 -8.42 -17.79
C TYR A 233 -10.98 -9.87 -17.45
N ASN A 234 -10.07 -10.76 -17.79
CA ASN A 234 -10.27 -12.19 -17.57
C ASN A 234 -10.26 -12.49 -16.07
N ALA A 235 -11.38 -12.99 -15.54
CA ALA A 235 -11.49 -13.46 -14.16
C ALA A 235 -10.53 -14.65 -13.85
N ASN A 236 -9.95 -15.25 -14.87
CA ASN A 236 -8.85 -16.21 -14.79
C ASN A 236 -7.48 -15.48 -14.82
N SER A 237 -7.40 -14.24 -14.31
CA SER A 237 -6.10 -13.61 -14.14
C SER A 237 -5.23 -14.52 -13.27
N GLN A 238 -3.98 -14.66 -13.65
CA GLN A 238 -2.99 -15.50 -12.96
C GLN A 238 -2.73 -15.08 -11.49
N TYR A 239 -3.46 -14.10 -10.97
CA TYR A 239 -3.28 -13.48 -9.66
C TYR A 239 -4.50 -13.67 -8.76
N ASP A 240 -4.78 -14.90 -8.35
CA ASP A 240 -5.91 -15.19 -7.49
C ASP A 240 -5.69 -14.73 -6.04
N GLN A 241 -4.43 -14.66 -5.60
CA GLN A 241 -4.06 -14.27 -4.25
C GLN A 241 -2.85 -13.34 -4.23
N PHE A 242 -2.90 -12.37 -3.34
CA PHE A 242 -1.84 -11.40 -3.16
C PHE A 242 -1.31 -11.44 -1.73
N TYR A 243 0.01 -11.49 -1.62
CA TYR A 243 0.72 -11.47 -0.35
C TYR A 243 1.72 -10.32 -0.33
N MET A 244 1.92 -9.75 0.84
CA MET A 244 2.93 -8.73 1.07
C MET A 244 4.01 -9.28 1.98
N GLY A 245 5.21 -9.34 1.47
CA GLY A 245 6.41 -9.49 2.29
C GLY A 245 6.83 -8.13 2.84
N LYS A 246 6.87 -8.01 4.14
CA LYS A 246 7.30 -6.80 4.85
C LYS A 246 8.55 -7.11 5.64
N ILE A 247 9.65 -6.44 5.32
CA ILE A 247 10.92 -6.59 6.02
C ILE A 247 11.20 -5.28 6.72
N PHE A 248 11.04 -5.27 8.03
CA PHE A 248 11.36 -4.10 8.86
C PHE A 248 12.79 -4.21 9.36
N TYR A 249 13.59 -3.19 9.10
CA TYR A 249 14.94 -3.09 9.58
C TYR A 249 15.29 -1.65 9.95
N ASN A 250 16.30 -1.50 10.80
CA ASN A 250 16.88 -0.19 11.03
C ASN A 250 17.82 0.16 9.86
N PRO A 251 17.50 1.18 9.05
CA PRO A 251 18.31 1.52 7.87
C PRO A 251 19.72 1.98 8.19
N LYS A 252 20.01 2.30 9.47
CA LYS A 252 21.34 2.65 9.93
C LYS A 252 22.24 1.43 10.22
N GLU A 253 21.62 0.27 10.43
CA GLU A 253 22.30 -0.95 10.85
C GLU A 253 22.48 -1.98 9.73
N VAL A 254 21.72 -1.84 8.64
CA VAL A 254 21.69 -2.81 7.55
C VAL A 254 22.26 -2.18 6.27
N ASN A 255 23.36 -2.74 5.76
CA ASN A 255 23.85 -2.41 4.41
C ASN A 255 23.01 -3.15 3.37
N LYS A 256 22.11 -2.43 2.70
CA LYS A 256 21.17 -2.98 1.73
C LYS A 256 21.81 -3.65 0.52
N GLU A 257 22.99 -3.22 0.10
CA GLU A 257 23.67 -3.75 -1.08
C GLU A 257 24.06 -5.22 -0.91
N ASN A 258 24.29 -5.65 0.33
CA ASN A 258 24.73 -7.00 0.66
C ASN A 258 23.60 -7.88 1.20
N VAL A 259 22.36 -7.39 1.21
CA VAL A 259 21.22 -8.17 1.70
C VAL A 259 20.74 -9.14 0.62
N LYS A 260 20.61 -10.41 1.00
CA LYS A 260 20.00 -11.46 0.19
C LYS A 260 18.62 -11.78 0.76
N ILE A 261 17.63 -11.87 -0.10
CA ILE A 261 16.25 -12.14 0.26
C ILE A 261 15.81 -13.43 -0.45
N TYR A 262 15.29 -14.35 0.33
CA TYR A 262 14.80 -15.64 -0.14
C TYR A 262 13.33 -15.80 0.23
N LEU A 263 12.54 -16.40 -0.66
CA LEU A 263 11.29 -17.04 -0.28
C LEU A 263 11.61 -18.47 0.15
N ILE A 264 11.19 -18.85 1.33
CA ILE A 264 11.49 -20.15 1.93
C ILE A 264 10.21 -20.88 2.35
N ASN A 265 10.20 -22.19 2.11
CA ASN A 265 9.25 -23.10 2.76
C ASN A 265 9.80 -23.46 4.16
N LYS A 266 9.08 -23.06 5.22
CA LYS A 266 9.48 -23.25 6.62
C LYS A 266 9.53 -24.73 7.04
N GLU A 267 8.81 -25.61 6.33
CA GLU A 267 8.72 -27.04 6.65
C GLU A 267 9.87 -27.85 6.00
N THR A 268 10.16 -27.56 4.72
CA THR A 268 11.17 -28.31 3.94
C THR A 268 12.52 -27.64 3.92
N ASN A 269 12.59 -26.35 4.28
CA ASN A 269 13.75 -25.47 4.11
C ASN A 269 14.18 -25.28 2.64
N GLU A 270 13.31 -25.63 1.70
CA GLU A 270 13.54 -25.30 0.30
C GLU A 270 13.37 -23.81 0.09
N GLU A 271 14.29 -23.18 -0.64
CA GLU A 271 14.29 -21.72 -0.80
C GLU A 271 14.69 -21.29 -2.20
N VAL A 272 14.17 -20.12 -2.59
CA VAL A 272 14.52 -19.45 -3.86
C VAL A 272 14.92 -18.00 -3.58
N ARG A 273 16.05 -17.60 -4.14
CA ARG A 273 16.52 -16.22 -4.02
C ARG A 273 15.69 -15.26 -4.87
N ILE A 274 15.18 -14.21 -4.22
CA ILE A 274 14.32 -13.19 -4.86
C ILE A 274 15.16 -12.09 -5.53
N ASN A 275 16.13 -11.50 -4.83
CA ASN A 275 16.93 -10.35 -5.28
C ASN A 275 18.28 -10.71 -5.88
#